data_3370ec8d67fc09ce1489b93b0ac40a22
#
_entry.id   3370ec8d67fc09ce1489b93b0ac40a22
#
_cell.length_a   1.000
_cell.length_b   1.000
_cell.length_c   1.000
_cell.angle_alpha   90.00
_cell.angle_beta   90.00
_cell.angle_gamma   90.00
#
_symmetry.space_group_name_H-M   'P 1'
#
loop_
_entity.id
_entity.type
_entity.pdbx_description
1 polymer ?
#
loop_
_entity_poly.entity_id
_entity_poly.type
_entity_poly.pdbx_seq_one_letter_code
_entity_poly.pdbx_strand_id
1 'polypeptide(L)'
;MINLDFRKKMADSWFSYLQTQICKEFENLEKGNVKFKKRIWKKQINKEGGGTSFLLTNGNIFEKVGVNKSTVSGKFKKNFRSKILGAKKDGKYWASGVSVVAHMKNPKIPAIHFNSRFIVTTKE
;
A
#
# COMPACT_ATOMS: atom_id res chain seq x y z
N MET A 1 24.01 13.04 5.92
CA MET A 1 23.21 12.24 4.99
C MET A 1 22.25 11.33 5.75
N ILE A 2 20.98 11.34 5.39
CA ILE A 2 19.97 10.49 6.03
C ILE A 2 20.24 9.03 5.62
N ASN A 3 20.41 8.15 6.60
CA ASN A 3 20.70 6.74 6.32
C ASN A 3 19.46 6.01 5.79
N LEU A 4 19.68 4.85 5.19
CA LEU A 4 18.63 4.07 4.54
C LEU A 4 17.56 3.57 5.52
N ASP A 5 17.95 3.15 6.72
CA ASP A 5 17.01 2.68 7.73
C ASP A 5 16.05 3.78 8.18
N PHE A 6 16.56 5.00 8.30
CA PHE A 6 15.73 6.16 8.61
C PHE A 6 14.73 6.44 7.48
N ARG A 7 15.18 6.36 6.23
CA ARG A 7 14.30 6.54 5.05
C ARG A 7 13.19 5.48 5.01
N LYS A 8 13.51 4.23 5.32
CA LYS A 8 12.52 3.15 5.42
C LYS A 8 11.47 3.43 6.48
N LYS A 9 11.91 3.87 7.66
CA LYS A 9 11.00 4.24 8.76
C LYS A 9 10.10 5.40 8.39
N MET A 10 10.66 6.41 7.76
CA MET A 10 9.88 7.56 7.28
C MET A 10 8.84 7.13 6.25
N ALA A 11 9.21 6.31 5.29
CA ALA A 11 8.29 5.83 4.26
C ALA A 11 7.16 5.00 4.88
N ASP A 12 7.49 4.08 5.76
CA ASP A 12 6.51 3.24 6.46
C ASP A 12 5.51 4.08 7.25
N SER A 13 6.00 5.04 8.03
CA SER A 13 5.15 5.96 8.81
C SER A 13 4.31 6.86 7.92
N TRP A 14 4.87 7.38 6.85
CA TRP A 14 4.18 8.23 5.90
C TRP A 14 3.00 7.49 5.25
N PHE A 15 3.24 6.26 4.77
CA PHE A 15 2.17 5.50 4.12
C PHE A 15 1.08 5.06 5.10
N SER A 16 1.41 4.80 6.35
CA SER A 16 0.40 4.56 7.40
C SER A 16 -0.46 5.79 7.64
N TYR A 17 0.17 6.96 7.75
CA TYR A 17 -0.53 8.24 7.89
C TYR A 17 -1.42 8.51 6.68
N LEU A 18 -0.87 8.36 5.47
CA LEU A 18 -1.60 8.60 4.23
C LEU A 18 -2.81 7.68 4.11
N GLN A 19 -2.67 6.41 4.45
CA GLN A 19 -3.78 5.45 4.46
C GLN A 19 -4.92 5.94 5.37
N THR A 20 -4.59 6.39 6.57
CA THR A 20 -5.57 6.91 7.54
C THR A 20 -6.28 8.14 6.99
N GLN A 21 -5.54 9.07 6.40
CA GLN A 21 -6.12 10.29 5.83
C GLN A 21 -7.03 9.99 4.63
N ILE A 22 -6.61 9.09 3.76
CA ILE A 22 -7.42 8.68 2.60
C ILE A 22 -8.74 8.05 3.07
N CYS A 23 -8.69 7.12 4.01
CA CYS A 23 -9.89 6.50 4.55
C CYS A 23 -10.84 7.54 5.15
N LYS A 24 -10.30 8.48 5.90
CA LYS A 24 -11.09 9.56 6.53
C LYS A 24 -11.80 10.41 5.46
N GLU A 25 -11.12 10.77 4.39
CA GLU A 25 -11.72 11.57 3.32
C GLU A 25 -12.83 10.81 2.58
N PHE A 26 -12.66 9.53 2.30
CA PHE A 26 -13.73 8.72 1.72
C PHE A 26 -14.93 8.61 2.67
N GLU A 27 -14.69 8.42 3.96
CA GLU A 27 -15.77 8.39 4.94
C GLU A 27 -16.52 9.73 5.03
N ASN A 28 -15.79 10.84 4.91
CA ASN A 28 -16.38 12.17 4.88
C ASN A 28 -17.28 12.38 3.66
N LEU A 29 -16.88 11.87 2.50
CA LEU A 29 -17.70 11.92 1.28
C LEU A 29 -19.01 11.14 1.47
N GLU A 30 -18.99 10.05 2.22
CA GLU A 30 -20.18 9.27 2.58
C GLU A 30 -20.97 9.91 3.74
N LYS A 31 -20.57 11.10 4.19
CA LYS A 31 -21.18 11.83 5.32
C LYS A 31 -21.20 11.04 6.63
N GLY A 32 -20.20 10.17 6.84
CA GLY A 32 -20.06 9.39 8.06
C GLY A 32 -21.05 8.23 8.21
N ASN A 33 -21.88 7.96 7.21
CA ASN A 33 -22.87 6.89 7.27
C ASN A 33 -22.29 5.49 7.11
N VAL A 34 -21.11 5.39 6.50
CA VAL A 34 -20.45 4.13 6.21
C VAL A 34 -18.99 4.23 6.67
N LYS A 35 -18.49 3.17 7.28
CA LYS A 35 -17.13 3.12 7.81
C LYS A 35 -16.32 2.01 7.16
N PHE A 36 -15.01 2.23 7.09
CA PHE A 36 -14.08 1.20 6.66
C PHE A 36 -13.95 0.09 7.71
N LYS A 37 -13.83 -1.13 7.23
CA LYS A 37 -13.47 -2.29 8.05
C LYS A 37 -11.99 -2.59 7.87
N LYS A 38 -11.28 -2.76 8.98
CA LYS A 38 -9.84 -3.01 9.01
C LYS A 38 -9.54 -4.50 9.00
N ARG A 39 -8.55 -4.91 8.21
CA ARG A 39 -8.01 -6.25 8.21
C ARG A 39 -6.49 -6.18 8.17
N ILE A 40 -5.84 -6.90 9.09
CA ILE A 40 -4.38 -7.02 9.12
C ILE A 40 -4.01 -8.35 8.44
N TRP A 41 -2.99 -8.31 7.60
CA TRP A 41 -2.45 -9.51 6.96
C TRP A 41 -0.95 -9.55 7.11
N LYS A 42 -0.39 -10.76 7.10
CA LYS A 42 1.05 -10.99 7.18
C LYS A 42 1.46 -11.97 6.10
N LYS A 43 2.67 -11.82 5.58
CA LYS A 43 3.25 -12.83 4.70
C LYS A 43 3.45 -14.13 5.49
N GLN A 44 3.46 -15.28 4.79
CA GLN A 44 3.68 -16.59 5.40
C GLN A 44 4.99 -16.64 6.19
N ILE A 45 6.02 -15.96 5.68
CA ILE A 45 7.27 -15.75 6.40
C ILE A 45 7.14 -14.41 7.14
N ASN A 46 6.94 -14.44 8.45
CA ASN A 46 6.71 -13.24 9.27
C ASN A 46 7.78 -12.15 9.09
N LYS A 47 9.02 -12.53 8.80
CA LYS A 47 10.13 -11.61 8.58
C LYS A 47 10.00 -10.79 7.29
N GLU A 48 9.13 -11.19 6.37
CA GLU A 48 8.93 -10.51 5.11
C GLU A 48 7.82 -9.46 5.15
N GLY A 49 7.23 -9.25 6.32
CA GLY A 49 6.30 -8.15 6.55
C GLY A 49 4.84 -8.49 6.33
N GLY A 50 4.05 -7.47 6.07
CA GLY A 50 2.62 -7.59 5.89
C GLY A 50 1.99 -6.24 5.61
N GLY A 51 0.72 -6.11 5.94
CA GLY A 51 0.02 -4.87 5.68
C GLY A 51 -1.32 -4.77 6.38
N THR A 52 -1.98 -3.66 6.09
CA THR A 52 -3.30 -3.33 6.61
C THR A 52 -4.19 -2.98 5.44
N SER A 53 -5.34 -3.62 5.37
CA SER A 53 -6.37 -3.33 4.37
C SER A 53 -7.56 -2.68 5.05
N PHE A 54 -8.05 -1.61 4.46
CA PHE A 54 -9.32 -1.00 4.84
C PHE A 54 -10.30 -1.14 3.70
N LEU A 55 -11.48 -1.66 4.00
CA LEU A 55 -12.51 -1.90 3.00
C LEU A 55 -13.81 -1.22 3.40
N LEU A 56 -14.33 -0.41 2.48
CA LEU A 56 -15.65 0.20 2.58
C LEU A 56 -16.54 -0.42 1.51
N THR A 57 -17.73 -0.85 1.87
CA THR A 57 -18.71 -1.43 0.95
C THR A 57 -20.09 -0.85 1.16
N ASN A 58 -20.88 -0.86 0.11
CA ASN A 58 -22.30 -0.51 0.15
C ASN A 58 -22.57 0.91 0.69
N GLY A 59 -21.71 1.86 0.34
CA GLY A 59 -21.94 3.27 0.61
C GLY A 59 -23.00 3.87 -0.29
N ASN A 60 -23.35 5.12 -0.04
CA ASN A 60 -24.29 5.86 -0.89
C ASN A 60 -23.65 6.29 -2.20
N ILE A 61 -22.38 6.64 -2.16
CA ILE A 61 -21.59 7.10 -3.33
C ILE A 61 -20.74 5.95 -3.86
N PHE A 62 -20.05 5.25 -2.95
CA PHE A 62 -19.11 4.20 -3.31
C PHE A 62 -19.70 2.81 -3.08
N GLU A 63 -19.67 2.00 -4.13
CA GLU A 63 -20.01 0.59 -4.01
C GLU A 63 -18.93 -0.14 -3.22
N LYS A 64 -17.66 0.17 -3.52
CA LYS A 64 -16.51 -0.48 -2.87
C LYS A 64 -15.29 0.42 -2.93
N VAL A 65 -14.62 0.59 -1.80
CA VAL A 65 -13.32 1.26 -1.72
C VAL A 65 -12.37 0.38 -0.94
N GLY A 66 -11.21 0.09 -1.53
CA GLY A 66 -10.11 -0.58 -0.86
C GLY A 66 -8.94 0.38 -0.70
N VAL A 67 -8.44 0.52 0.51
CA VAL A 67 -7.24 1.31 0.81
C VAL A 67 -6.26 0.41 1.53
N ASN A 68 -5.19 0.04 0.84
CA ASN A 68 -4.23 -0.95 1.30
C ASN A 68 -2.87 -0.30 1.53
N LYS A 69 -2.26 -0.64 2.65
CA LYS A 69 -0.87 -0.26 2.95
C LYS A 69 -0.08 -1.53 3.20
N SER A 70 1.09 -1.63 2.64
CA SER A 70 1.99 -2.75 2.87
C SER A 70 3.41 -2.27 3.14
N THR A 71 4.12 -3.03 3.95
CA THR A 71 5.55 -2.92 4.13
C THR A 71 6.11 -4.34 4.10
N VAL A 72 6.84 -4.64 3.05
CA VAL A 72 7.28 -6.00 2.74
C VAL A 72 8.74 -6.01 2.32
N SER A 73 9.36 -7.16 2.49
CA SER A 73 10.70 -7.43 1.97
C SER A 73 10.73 -8.83 1.37
N GLY A 74 11.72 -9.10 0.55
CA GLY A 74 11.85 -10.39 -0.09
C GLY A 74 13.02 -10.43 -1.05
N LYS A 75 13.00 -11.44 -1.93
CA LYS A 75 14.00 -11.62 -2.99
C LYS A 75 13.32 -11.79 -4.33
N PHE A 76 13.81 -11.09 -5.34
CA PHE A 76 13.39 -11.32 -6.72
C PHE A 76 13.93 -12.67 -7.22
N LYS A 77 13.17 -13.33 -8.08
CA LYS A 77 13.61 -14.55 -8.76
C LYS A 77 14.87 -14.27 -9.59
N LYS A 78 15.77 -15.27 -9.72
CA LYS A 78 17.05 -15.13 -10.40
C LYS A 78 16.94 -14.51 -11.80
N ASN A 79 15.97 -14.97 -12.59
CA ASN A 79 15.76 -14.47 -13.95
C ASN A 79 15.22 -13.04 -14.01
N PHE A 80 14.71 -12.52 -12.91
CA PHE A 80 14.11 -11.18 -12.83
C PHE A 80 15.05 -10.14 -12.21
N ARG A 81 15.96 -10.58 -11.32
CA ARG A 81 16.80 -9.64 -10.57
C ARG A 81 17.80 -8.86 -11.45
N SER A 82 18.19 -9.40 -12.60
CA SER A 82 19.06 -8.71 -13.56
C SER A 82 18.41 -7.49 -14.20
N LYS A 83 17.07 -7.45 -14.21
CA LYS A 83 16.28 -6.36 -14.79
C LYS A 83 15.98 -5.25 -13.79
N ILE A 84 16.29 -5.45 -12.51
CA ILE A 84 15.99 -4.51 -11.44
C ILE A 84 17.30 -3.84 -10.99
N LEU A 85 17.31 -2.52 -11.02
CA LEU A 85 18.46 -1.74 -10.56
C LEU A 85 18.75 -2.04 -9.08
N GLY A 86 19.99 -2.31 -8.74
CA GLY A 86 20.44 -2.62 -7.38
C GLY A 86 20.17 -4.04 -6.90
N ALA A 87 19.46 -4.87 -7.67
CA ALA A 87 19.07 -6.21 -7.26
C ALA A 87 19.93 -7.34 -7.88
N LYS A 88 20.93 -6.98 -8.66
CA LYS A 88 21.73 -7.96 -9.45
C LYS A 88 22.47 -8.98 -8.59
N LYS A 89 22.98 -8.59 -7.41
CA LYS A 89 23.82 -9.44 -6.58
C LYS A 89 23.00 -10.44 -5.75
N ASP A 90 22.13 -9.96 -4.85
CA ASP A 90 21.40 -10.81 -3.92
C ASP A 90 19.89 -10.85 -4.16
N GLY A 91 19.38 -9.99 -5.03
CA GLY A 91 17.98 -9.89 -5.37
C GLY A 91 17.08 -9.38 -4.24
N LYS A 92 17.65 -8.95 -3.13
CA LYS A 92 16.87 -8.47 -1.97
C LYS A 92 16.23 -7.12 -2.26
N TYR A 93 15.01 -6.96 -1.74
CA TYR A 93 14.30 -5.70 -1.80
C TYR A 93 13.51 -5.45 -0.52
N TRP A 94 13.24 -4.20 -0.27
CA TRP A 94 12.30 -3.73 0.74
C TRP A 94 11.38 -2.72 0.07
N ALA A 95 10.09 -2.80 0.36
CA ALA A 95 9.12 -1.90 -0.24
C ALA A 95 8.01 -1.54 0.75
N SER A 96 7.61 -0.29 0.71
CA SER A 96 6.44 0.18 1.43
C SER A 96 5.59 1.01 0.49
N GLY A 97 4.28 0.96 0.66
CA GLY A 97 3.40 1.71 -0.22
C GLY A 97 1.94 1.65 0.20
N VAL A 98 1.17 2.48 -0.48
CA VAL A 98 -0.28 2.52 -0.34
C VAL A 98 -0.91 2.37 -1.71
N SER A 99 -2.02 1.62 -1.79
CA SER A 99 -2.81 1.52 -3.01
C SER A 99 -4.28 1.76 -2.69
N VAL A 100 -4.97 2.39 -3.63
CA VAL A 100 -6.37 2.74 -3.50
C VAL A 100 -7.11 2.28 -4.75
N VAL A 101 -8.25 1.63 -4.54
CA VAL A 101 -9.20 1.29 -5.59
C VAL A 101 -10.57 1.73 -5.13
N ALA A 102 -11.23 2.58 -5.91
CA ALA A 102 -12.57 3.05 -5.57
C ALA A 102 -13.51 2.86 -6.76
N HIS A 103 -14.61 2.16 -6.52
CA HIS A 103 -15.69 1.96 -7.47
C HIS A 103 -16.94 2.65 -6.97
N MET A 104 -17.53 3.51 -7.81
CA MET A 104 -18.76 4.22 -7.51
C MET A 104 -19.98 3.34 -7.75
N LYS A 105 -21.06 3.62 -7.04
CA LYS A 105 -22.35 2.98 -7.32
C LYS A 105 -22.85 3.32 -8.73
N ASN A 106 -22.65 4.57 -9.15
CA ASN A 106 -23.05 5.00 -10.48
C ASN A 106 -22.03 4.51 -11.51
N PRO A 107 -22.40 3.60 -12.43
CA PRO A 107 -21.46 3.04 -13.40
C PRO A 107 -20.98 4.06 -14.44
N LYS A 108 -21.61 5.23 -14.51
CA LYS A 108 -21.19 6.32 -15.41
C LYS A 108 -20.01 7.10 -14.85
N ILE A 109 -19.66 6.94 -13.58
CA ILE A 109 -18.51 7.61 -12.96
C ILE A 109 -17.32 6.66 -13.02
N PRO A 110 -16.17 7.11 -13.57
CA PRO A 110 -14.98 6.25 -13.66
C PRO A 110 -14.46 5.80 -12.31
N ALA A 111 -13.92 4.58 -12.27
CA ALA A 111 -13.23 4.07 -11.09
C ALA A 111 -11.92 4.83 -10.86
N ILE A 112 -11.51 4.89 -9.60
CA ILE A 112 -10.23 5.48 -9.21
C ILE A 112 -9.25 4.37 -8.88
N HIS A 113 -8.06 4.43 -9.47
CA HIS A 113 -6.93 3.57 -9.17
C HIS A 113 -5.71 4.43 -8.85
N PHE A 114 -5.10 4.19 -7.71
CA PHE A 114 -3.95 4.96 -7.27
C PHE A 114 -2.97 4.05 -6.55
N ASN A 115 -1.67 4.22 -6.82
CA ASN A 115 -0.61 3.46 -6.16
C ASN A 115 0.61 4.37 -5.97
N SER A 116 1.14 4.39 -4.75
CA SER A 116 2.41 5.04 -4.45
C SER A 116 3.29 4.08 -3.67
N ARG A 117 4.55 3.97 -4.07
CA ARG A 117 5.47 2.98 -3.51
C ARG A 117 6.89 3.53 -3.39
N PHE A 118 7.54 3.17 -2.29
CA PHE A 118 8.97 3.36 -2.09
C PHE A 118 9.64 1.99 -2.08
N ILE A 119 10.54 1.76 -3.03
CA ILE A 119 11.27 0.50 -3.17
C ILE A 119 12.74 0.75 -2.92
N VAL A 120 13.36 -0.13 -2.15
CA VAL A 120 14.79 -0.12 -1.88
C VAL A 120 15.36 -1.48 -2.28
N THR A 121 16.42 -1.43 -3.08
CA THR A 121 17.26 -2.57 -3.39
C THR A 121 18.59 -2.37 -2.67
N THR A 122 19.01 -3.33 -1.88
CA THR A 122 19.90 -3.10 -0.74
C THR A 122 21.36 -2.80 -1.01
N LYS A 123 21.82 -2.78 -2.25
CA LYS A 123 23.28 -2.68 -2.48
C LYS A 123 23.70 -1.70 -3.57
N GLU A 124 22.85 -0.78 -3.94
CA GLU A 124 23.24 0.29 -4.87
C GLU A 124 22.47 1.58 -4.59
#